data_1ded7161fd2e9081814f135d72d9b909
#
_entry.id   1ded7161fd2e9081814f135d72d9b909
#
_cell.length_a   1.000
_cell.length_b   1.000
_cell.length_c   1.000
_cell.angle_alpha   90.00
_cell.angle_beta   90.00
_cell.angle_gamma   90.00
#
_symmetry.space_group_name_H-M   'P 1'
#
loop_
_entity.id
_entity.type
_entity.pdbx_description
1 polymer ?
#
loop_
_entity_poly.entity_id
_entity_poly.type
_entity_poly.pdbx_seq_one_letter_code
_entity_poly.pdbx_strand_id
1 'polypeptide(L)'
;MDAVELNLLSMKVLSTDVAANTTANLLKDITDLSFDVISGKYYYFKAVINYTSAITSTGSRWTINGPTATFISYISTYTLTATTQTLNYSSAYDFPSTSNASSLTVGNMAIIEGFVLPSANGTIVVRFANEVINSAITAKKGSILFYKEVA
;
A
#
# COMPACT_ATOMS: atom_id res chain seq x y z
N MET A 1 -23.28 -10.14 20.45
CA MET A 1 -22.04 -9.38 20.13
C MET A 1 -22.10 -8.06 20.87
N ASP A 2 -21.09 -7.70 21.61
CA ASP A 2 -21.09 -6.42 22.31
C ASP A 2 -20.58 -5.29 21.40
N ALA A 3 -20.76 -4.05 21.85
CA ALA A 3 -20.40 -2.87 21.06
C ALA A 3 -18.89 -2.74 20.77
N VAL A 4 -18.05 -3.38 21.56
CA VAL A 4 -16.59 -3.34 21.37
C VAL A 4 -16.19 -4.16 20.14
N GLU A 5 -16.78 -5.31 19.91
CA GLU A 5 -16.49 -6.15 18.74
C GLU A 5 -16.85 -5.48 17.43
N LEU A 6 -17.91 -4.66 17.42
CA LEU A 6 -18.35 -3.91 16.23
C LEU A 6 -17.34 -2.83 15.80
N ASN A 7 -16.46 -2.41 16.70
CA ASN A 7 -15.52 -1.31 16.46
C ASN A 7 -14.10 -1.79 16.16
N LEU A 8 -13.82 -3.09 16.22
CA LEU A 8 -12.50 -3.62 15.93
C LEU A 8 -12.18 -3.52 14.44
N LEU A 9 -10.96 -3.11 14.14
CA LEU A 9 -10.41 -3.18 12.79
C LEU A 9 -10.05 -4.63 12.46
N SER A 10 -10.34 -5.07 11.25
CA SER A 10 -9.77 -6.29 10.70
C SER A 10 -8.32 -6.04 10.31
N MET A 11 -7.48 -7.07 10.39
CA MET A 11 -6.05 -6.99 10.11
C MET A 11 -5.59 -8.14 9.23
N LYS A 12 -4.78 -7.82 8.23
CA LYS A 12 -4.01 -8.77 7.43
C LYS A 12 -2.52 -8.56 7.71
N VAL A 13 -1.76 -9.62 7.68
CA VAL A 13 -0.31 -9.58 7.95
C VAL A 13 0.42 -10.23 6.77
N LEU A 14 1.47 -9.59 6.29
CA LEU A 14 2.34 -10.16 5.27
C LEU A 14 3.12 -11.34 5.85
N SER A 15 2.92 -12.53 5.31
CA SER A 15 3.47 -13.78 5.85
C SER A 15 4.90 -14.04 5.39
N THR A 16 5.28 -13.56 4.21
CA THR A 16 6.60 -13.71 3.61
C THR A 16 7.03 -12.44 2.90
N ASP A 17 8.33 -12.24 2.78
CA ASP A 17 8.87 -11.09 2.02
C ASP A 17 8.41 -11.13 0.56
N VAL A 18 8.12 -9.95 0.01
CA VAL A 18 7.75 -9.77 -1.41
C VAL A 18 8.70 -8.76 -2.04
N ALA A 19 9.42 -9.16 -3.06
CA ALA A 19 10.36 -8.30 -3.77
C ALA A 19 9.82 -7.86 -5.13
N ALA A 20 10.03 -6.58 -5.48
CA ALA A 20 9.87 -6.03 -6.80
C ALA A 20 11.24 -5.62 -7.33
N ASN A 21 11.73 -6.27 -8.38
CA ASN A 21 13.10 -6.06 -8.86
C ASN A 21 13.30 -6.26 -10.36
N THR A 22 12.26 -6.57 -11.12
CA THR A 22 12.42 -6.91 -12.54
C THR A 22 12.40 -5.68 -13.44
N THR A 23 11.23 -5.08 -13.59
CA THR A 23 11.04 -3.92 -14.47
C THR A 23 10.84 -2.67 -13.64
N ALA A 24 11.52 -1.58 -14.02
CA ALA A 24 11.36 -0.30 -13.36
C ALA A 24 9.90 0.17 -13.41
N ASN A 25 9.39 0.66 -12.27
CA ASN A 25 8.05 1.20 -12.09
C ASN A 25 6.88 0.24 -12.39
N LEU A 26 7.13 -1.06 -12.57
CA LEU A 26 6.09 -2.05 -12.72
C LEU A 26 5.48 -2.39 -11.36
N LEU A 27 4.19 -2.14 -11.21
CA LEU A 27 3.46 -2.43 -9.98
C LEU A 27 3.31 -3.92 -9.75
N LYS A 28 3.58 -4.35 -8.52
CA LYS A 28 3.45 -5.72 -8.06
C LYS A 28 2.47 -5.77 -6.89
N ASP A 29 1.57 -6.74 -6.93
CA ASP A 29 0.61 -6.97 -5.85
C ASP A 29 1.27 -7.60 -4.63
N ILE A 30 0.87 -7.13 -3.44
CA ILE A 30 1.14 -7.80 -2.17
C ILE A 30 -0.14 -8.52 -1.77
N THR A 31 -0.32 -9.75 -2.23
CA THR A 31 -1.59 -10.48 -2.12
C THR A 31 -2.06 -10.69 -0.69
N ASP A 32 -1.14 -10.91 0.25
CA ASP A 32 -1.49 -11.03 1.67
C ASP A 32 -2.08 -9.73 2.24
N LEU A 33 -1.72 -8.57 1.67
CA LEU A 33 -2.23 -7.27 2.09
C LEU A 33 -3.38 -6.83 1.18
N SER A 34 -4.48 -7.55 1.30
CA SER A 34 -5.70 -7.32 0.52
C SER A 34 -6.94 -7.61 1.34
N PHE A 35 -8.08 -7.04 0.92
CA PHE A 35 -9.38 -7.32 1.54
C PHE A 35 -10.51 -7.19 0.53
N ASP A 36 -11.55 -7.98 0.72
CA ASP A 36 -12.72 -7.97 -0.16
C ASP A 36 -13.65 -6.82 0.18
N VAL A 37 -14.23 -6.24 -0.86
CA VAL A 37 -15.18 -5.12 -0.76
C VAL A 37 -16.46 -5.41 -1.53
N ILE A 38 -17.54 -4.81 -1.05
CA ILE A 38 -18.88 -4.92 -1.62
C ILE A 38 -19.27 -3.56 -2.20
N SER A 39 -19.83 -3.57 -3.41
CA SER A 39 -20.35 -2.38 -4.07
C SER A 39 -21.32 -1.60 -3.16
N GLY A 40 -21.14 -0.30 -3.09
CA GLY A 40 -21.99 0.61 -2.34
C GLY A 40 -21.68 0.70 -0.84
N LYS A 41 -20.65 0.02 -0.37
CA LYS A 41 -20.20 0.08 1.02
C LYS A 41 -18.95 0.92 1.15
N TYR A 42 -18.86 1.77 2.18
CA TYR A 42 -17.65 2.52 2.49
C TYR A 42 -16.67 1.71 3.31
N TYR A 43 -15.40 1.80 2.96
CA TYR A 43 -14.31 1.15 3.70
C TYR A 43 -13.24 2.17 4.06
N TYR A 44 -12.76 2.06 5.30
CA TYR A 44 -11.51 2.67 5.76
C TYR A 44 -10.41 1.61 5.67
N PHE A 45 -9.19 2.02 5.30
CA PHE A 45 -8.02 1.15 5.29
C PHE A 45 -6.76 1.90 5.68
N LYS A 46 -5.81 1.15 6.25
CA LYS A 46 -4.46 1.64 6.55
C LYS A 46 -3.45 0.52 6.40
N ALA A 47 -2.54 0.64 5.45
CA ALA A 47 -1.40 -0.24 5.30
C ALA A 47 -0.16 0.39 5.92
N VAL A 48 0.57 -0.39 6.72
CA VAL A 48 1.84 0.01 7.33
C VAL A 48 2.87 -1.03 6.94
N ILE A 49 3.83 -0.63 6.10
CA ILE A 49 4.73 -1.55 5.43
C ILE A 49 6.17 -1.19 5.78
N ASN A 50 6.88 -2.16 6.36
CA ASN A 50 8.32 -2.11 6.51
C ASN A 50 8.95 -2.67 5.23
N TYR A 51 9.93 -1.96 4.66
CA TYR A 51 10.58 -2.42 3.43
C TYR A 51 12.07 -2.10 3.42
N THR A 52 12.78 -2.81 2.58
CA THR A 52 14.21 -2.62 2.35
C THR A 52 14.47 -2.29 0.88
N SER A 53 15.60 -1.66 0.62
CA SER A 53 16.09 -1.40 -0.73
C SER A 53 17.48 -2.02 -0.90
N ALA A 54 17.77 -2.49 -2.11
CA ALA A 54 19.09 -3.03 -2.44
C ALA A 54 20.20 -1.99 -2.30
N ILE A 55 19.91 -0.74 -2.69
CA ILE A 55 20.83 0.40 -2.58
C ILE A 55 20.05 1.68 -2.30
N THR A 56 20.73 2.70 -1.78
CA THR A 56 20.09 3.96 -1.41
C THR A 56 19.58 4.79 -2.61
N SER A 57 20.17 4.60 -3.78
CA SER A 57 19.76 5.29 -5.02
C SER A 57 18.59 4.62 -5.76
N THR A 58 17.94 3.65 -5.15
CA THR A 58 16.71 3.05 -5.69
C THR A 58 15.50 3.56 -4.92
N GLY A 59 14.62 4.26 -5.62
CA GLY A 59 13.34 4.69 -5.09
C GLY A 59 12.26 3.64 -5.23
N SER A 60 11.07 3.99 -4.76
CA SER A 60 9.89 3.14 -4.77
C SER A 60 8.62 3.97 -4.95
N ARG A 61 7.51 3.29 -5.19
CA ARG A 61 6.17 3.85 -5.07
C ARG A 61 5.24 2.82 -4.45
N TRP A 62 4.28 3.32 -3.69
CA TRP A 62 3.37 2.49 -2.91
C TRP A 62 1.94 2.99 -3.12
N THR A 63 1.05 2.08 -3.47
CA THR A 63 -0.30 2.40 -3.88
C THR A 63 -1.26 1.26 -3.59
N ILE A 64 -2.50 1.42 -4.01
CA ILE A 64 -3.53 0.38 -3.97
C ILE A 64 -4.19 0.24 -5.34
N ASN A 65 -4.79 -0.92 -5.57
CA ASN A 65 -5.67 -1.17 -6.69
C ASN A 65 -6.92 -1.92 -6.22
N GLY A 66 -7.97 -1.93 -7.02
CA GLY A 66 -9.22 -2.58 -6.67
C GLY A 66 -10.25 -2.52 -7.77
N PRO A 67 -11.52 -2.88 -7.47
CA PRO A 67 -12.61 -2.74 -8.40
C PRO A 67 -12.92 -1.28 -8.67
N THR A 68 -13.69 -1.00 -9.74
CA THR A 68 -14.16 0.36 -10.01
C THR A 68 -14.78 0.97 -8.75
N ALA A 69 -14.53 2.26 -8.52
CA ALA A 69 -14.99 2.96 -7.34
C ALA A 69 -15.72 4.25 -7.69
N THR A 70 -16.78 4.54 -6.94
CA THR A 70 -17.49 5.83 -7.01
C THR A 70 -16.66 6.90 -6.33
N PHE A 71 -15.95 6.55 -5.28
CA PHE A 71 -15.12 7.46 -4.51
C PHE A 71 -13.87 6.72 -4.00
N ILE A 72 -12.73 7.39 -4.07
CA ILE A 72 -11.49 6.93 -3.48
C ILE A 72 -10.67 8.15 -3.07
N SER A 73 -10.09 8.10 -1.88
CA SER A 73 -9.22 9.15 -1.37
C SER A 73 -8.25 8.54 -0.38
N TYR A 74 -6.96 8.69 -0.63
CA TYR A 74 -5.93 8.17 0.27
C TYR A 74 -4.64 8.99 0.23
N ILE A 75 -3.87 8.84 1.28
CA ILE A 75 -2.51 9.36 1.41
C ILE A 75 -1.55 8.17 1.26
N SER A 76 -0.50 8.35 0.47
CA SER A 76 0.61 7.40 0.39
C SER A 76 1.91 8.12 0.72
N THR A 77 2.58 7.67 1.79
CA THR A 77 3.85 8.25 2.24
C THR A 77 4.90 7.15 2.36
N TYR A 78 6.12 7.45 1.94
CA TYR A 78 7.22 6.50 2.04
C TYR A 78 8.57 7.21 2.07
N THR A 79 9.56 6.52 2.60
CA THR A 79 10.89 7.07 2.85
C THR A 79 11.55 7.59 1.57
N LEU A 80 12.14 8.77 1.63
CA LEU A 80 13.00 9.34 0.60
C LEU A 80 14.45 9.37 1.08
N THR A 81 14.68 9.93 2.27
CA THR A 81 15.98 9.97 2.94
C THR A 81 15.80 9.65 4.43
N ALA A 82 16.86 9.64 5.20
CA ALA A 82 16.79 9.43 6.65
C ALA A 82 15.94 10.49 7.39
N THR A 83 15.70 11.65 6.79
CA THR A 83 15.00 12.78 7.41
C THR A 83 13.81 13.27 6.61
N THR A 84 13.54 12.71 5.42
CA THR A 84 12.45 13.14 4.54
C THR A 84 11.65 11.98 3.99
N GLN A 85 10.41 12.25 3.66
CA GLN A 85 9.51 11.30 3.03
C GLN A 85 8.88 11.89 1.77
N THR A 86 8.45 11.01 0.87
CA THR A 86 7.58 11.37 -0.24
C THR A 86 6.15 11.28 0.24
N LEU A 87 5.36 12.31 -0.04
CA LEU A 87 3.94 12.41 0.35
C LEU A 87 3.10 12.59 -0.90
N ASN A 88 2.08 11.75 -1.04
CA ASN A 88 1.14 11.80 -2.14
C ASN A 88 -0.29 11.82 -1.61
N TYR A 89 -1.13 12.68 -2.19
CA TYR A 89 -2.59 12.65 -2.04
C TYR A 89 -3.18 12.09 -3.33
N SER A 90 -4.07 11.12 -3.24
CA SER A 90 -4.60 10.47 -4.42
C SER A 90 -6.11 10.25 -4.35
N SER A 91 -6.76 10.40 -5.50
CA SER A 91 -8.17 10.08 -5.72
C SER A 91 -8.36 8.99 -6.79
N ALA A 92 -7.30 8.23 -7.09
CA ALA A 92 -7.34 7.15 -8.08
C ALA A 92 -6.42 6.01 -7.68
N TYR A 93 -6.75 4.80 -8.14
CA TYR A 93 -5.86 3.64 -8.02
C TYR A 93 -4.55 3.85 -8.78
N ASP A 94 -3.52 3.14 -8.35
CA ASP A 94 -2.20 3.08 -8.98
C ASP A 94 -1.46 4.43 -9.01
N PHE A 95 -1.80 5.32 -8.09
CA PHE A 95 -1.07 6.57 -7.86
C PHE A 95 -0.22 6.52 -6.59
N PRO A 96 0.97 7.13 -6.60
CA PRO A 96 1.55 7.98 -7.64
C PRO A 96 1.94 7.17 -8.89
N SER A 97 1.98 7.84 -10.03
CA SER A 97 2.31 7.21 -11.31
C SER A 97 3.81 6.93 -11.49
N THR A 98 4.65 7.55 -10.66
CA THR A 98 6.11 7.39 -10.69
C THR A 98 6.66 7.16 -9.30
N SER A 99 7.79 6.46 -9.23
CA SER A 99 8.54 6.26 -7.99
C SER A 99 9.28 7.54 -7.57
N ASN A 100 9.61 7.64 -6.27
CA ASN A 100 10.61 8.59 -5.83
C ASN A 100 12.03 8.13 -6.23
N ALA A 101 13.06 8.88 -5.85
CA ALA A 101 14.41 8.69 -6.39
C ALA A 101 15.39 7.99 -5.45
N SER A 102 14.99 7.70 -4.22
CA SER A 102 15.89 7.10 -3.23
C SER A 102 15.12 6.44 -2.08
N SER A 103 15.85 5.66 -1.31
CA SER A 103 15.39 4.98 -0.10
C SER A 103 16.57 4.82 0.85
N LEU A 104 16.31 4.31 2.04
CA LEU A 104 17.35 3.70 2.87
C LEU A 104 17.50 2.24 2.48
N THR A 105 18.60 1.61 2.83
CA THR A 105 18.75 0.16 2.65
C THR A 105 17.87 -0.59 3.64
N VAL A 106 17.76 -0.09 4.87
CA VAL A 106 16.88 -0.59 5.94
C VAL A 106 16.24 0.59 6.67
N GLY A 107 15.13 0.34 7.37
CA GLY A 107 14.44 1.37 8.15
C GLY A 107 13.45 2.19 7.36
N ASN A 108 13.04 1.72 6.17
CA ASN A 108 12.01 2.38 5.38
C ASN A 108 10.62 1.99 5.87
N MET A 109 9.71 2.96 5.80
CA MET A 109 8.29 2.71 6.01
C MET A 109 7.45 3.35 4.92
N ALA A 110 6.44 2.60 4.47
CA ALA A 110 5.36 3.10 3.64
C ALA A 110 4.05 3.03 4.40
N ILE A 111 3.27 4.10 4.34
CA ILE A 111 1.93 4.16 4.94
C ILE A 111 0.96 4.60 3.87
N ILE A 112 -0.10 3.79 3.67
CA ILE A 112 -1.19 4.11 2.76
C ILE A 112 -2.46 4.10 3.59
N GLU A 113 -3.14 5.24 3.68
CA GLU A 113 -4.32 5.36 4.52
C GLU A 113 -5.41 6.14 3.80
N GLY A 114 -6.64 5.65 3.84
CA GLY A 114 -7.74 6.36 3.22
C GLY A 114 -9.06 5.64 3.25
N PHE A 115 -9.92 6.04 2.29
CA PHE A 115 -11.29 5.57 2.15
C PHE A 115 -11.57 5.16 0.71
N VAL A 116 -12.46 4.19 0.55
CA VAL A 116 -12.97 3.77 -0.77
C VAL A 116 -14.45 3.44 -0.69
N LEU A 117 -15.20 3.90 -1.70
CA LEU A 117 -16.58 3.49 -1.98
C LEU A 117 -16.57 2.76 -3.32
N PRO A 118 -16.48 1.43 -3.32
CA PRO A 118 -16.48 0.67 -4.57
C PRO A 118 -17.86 0.71 -5.24
N SER A 119 -17.86 0.73 -6.57
CA SER A 119 -19.07 0.60 -7.40
C SER A 119 -19.25 -0.81 -7.97
N ALA A 120 -18.32 -1.71 -7.66
CA ALA A 120 -18.40 -3.13 -7.98
C ALA A 120 -17.79 -3.94 -6.83
N ASN A 121 -18.21 -5.20 -6.67
CA ASN A 121 -17.56 -6.13 -5.76
C ASN A 121 -16.15 -6.46 -6.28
N GLY A 122 -15.22 -6.68 -5.37
CA GLY A 122 -13.85 -7.04 -5.73
C GLY A 122 -12.93 -7.07 -4.53
N THR A 123 -11.64 -6.93 -4.80
CA THR A 123 -10.58 -6.99 -3.78
C THR A 123 -9.70 -5.75 -3.88
N ILE A 124 -9.54 -5.03 -2.77
CA ILE A 124 -8.53 -3.98 -2.64
C ILE A 124 -7.20 -4.65 -2.30
N VAL A 125 -6.15 -4.30 -3.01
CA VAL A 125 -4.81 -4.87 -2.82
C VAL A 125 -3.75 -3.77 -2.76
N VAL A 126 -2.79 -3.92 -1.84
CA VAL A 126 -1.61 -3.05 -1.78
C VAL A 126 -0.66 -3.43 -2.90
N ARG A 127 -0.13 -2.43 -3.58
CA ARG A 127 0.83 -2.58 -4.69
C ARG A 127 2.03 -1.68 -4.49
N PHE A 128 3.16 -2.11 -5.04
CA PHE A 128 4.40 -1.31 -5.01
C PHE A 128 5.27 -1.59 -6.23
N ALA A 129 6.24 -0.71 -6.47
CA ALA A 129 7.22 -0.88 -7.54
C ALA A 129 8.59 -0.38 -7.09
N ASN A 130 9.63 -0.95 -7.70
CA ASN A 130 10.99 -0.45 -7.66
C ASN A 130 11.21 0.59 -8.77
N GLU A 131 12.02 1.60 -8.50
CA GLU A 131 12.35 2.64 -9.49
C GLU A 131 13.35 2.14 -10.54
N VAL A 132 14.33 1.36 -10.10
CA VAL A 132 15.49 0.97 -10.94
C VAL A 132 15.40 -0.51 -11.26
N ILE A 133 15.54 -0.85 -12.53
CA ILE A 133 15.56 -2.25 -13.00
C ILE A 133 16.66 -3.04 -12.29
N ASN A 134 16.35 -4.27 -11.87
CA ASN A 134 17.26 -5.18 -11.15
C ASN A 134 17.75 -4.65 -9.79
N SER A 135 17.12 -3.62 -9.25
CA SER A 135 17.41 -3.11 -7.92
C SER A 135 16.16 -3.29 -7.04
N ALA A 136 16.22 -4.25 -6.14
CA ALA A 136 15.05 -4.71 -5.41
C ALA A 136 14.56 -3.72 -4.36
N ILE A 137 13.26 -3.52 -4.33
CA ILE A 137 12.51 -3.04 -3.16
C ILE A 137 11.79 -4.27 -2.61
N THR A 138 11.93 -4.53 -1.32
CA THR A 138 11.36 -5.72 -0.69
C THR A 138 10.44 -5.32 0.47
N ALA A 139 9.15 -5.60 0.31
CA ALA A 139 8.20 -5.52 1.41
C ALA A 139 8.47 -6.67 2.38
N LYS A 140 8.63 -6.37 3.67
CA LYS A 140 9.06 -7.34 4.67
C LYS A 140 7.87 -7.98 5.35
N LYS A 141 8.01 -9.27 5.65
CA LYS A 141 7.03 -10.01 6.45
C LYS A 141 6.75 -9.27 7.76
N GLY A 142 5.52 -9.35 8.25
CA GLY A 142 5.08 -8.61 9.43
C GLY A 142 4.49 -7.24 9.10
N SER A 143 4.61 -6.75 7.86
CA SER A 143 3.85 -5.60 7.39
C SER A 143 2.36 -5.89 7.49
N ILE A 144 1.54 -4.86 7.75
CA ILE A 144 0.14 -5.03 8.13
C ILE A 144 -0.78 -4.15 7.29
N LEU A 145 -2.02 -4.63 7.13
CA LEU A 145 -3.13 -3.87 6.55
C LEU A 145 -4.31 -3.94 7.51
N PHE A 146 -4.75 -2.78 7.98
CA PHE A 146 -6.02 -2.62 8.70
C PHE A 146 -7.12 -2.21 7.74
N TYR A 147 -8.33 -2.68 7.97
CA TYR A 147 -9.49 -2.26 7.20
C TYR A 147 -10.79 -2.44 7.97
N LYS A 148 -11.81 -1.69 7.57
CA LYS A 148 -13.14 -1.79 8.17
C LYS A 148 -14.20 -1.22 7.23
N GLU A 149 -15.34 -1.89 7.13
CA GLU A 149 -16.55 -1.30 6.59
C GLU A 149 -17.09 -0.27 7.59
N VAL A 150 -17.25 0.98 7.15
CA VAL A 150 -17.64 2.10 8.03
C VAL A 150 -19.01 2.68 7.71
N ALA A 151 -19.56 2.37 6.54
CA ALA A 151 -20.92 2.77 6.17
C ALA A 151 -21.50 1.90 5.05
#